data_772b5284d54add5fb65b19a5d0a1c45b
#
_entry.id   772b5284d54add5fb65b19a5d0a1c45b
#
_cell.length_a   1.000
_cell.length_b   1.000
_cell.length_c   1.000
_cell.angle_alpha   90.00
_cell.angle_beta   90.00
_cell.angle_gamma   90.00
#
_symmetry.space_group_name_H-M   'P 1'
#
loop_
_entity.id
_entity.type
_entity.pdbx_description
1 polymer ?
#
loop_
_entity_poly.entity_id
_entity_poly.type
_entity_poly.pdbx_seq_one_letter_code
_entity_poly.pdbx_strand_id
1 'polypeptide(L)'
;MKKYFWIYKIVIFCILAGFGLVSLIRPQNAFSDNENRPLEQYPEWKLQGVLDGSFQQDFDNAFSDQFAGRDSWMGFSTSVEKLLGFRDIGDVYLGKDNYYFAKTTQEDIDQKNYLQNLRYVEYLGEKNAGKTQILLAPSPAVVLQDKLPQKAPYYDAKAMYEEADTLLS
;
A
#
# COMPACT_ATOMS: atom_id res chain seq x y z
N MET A 1 -9.37 -39.86 19.87
CA MET A 1 -9.26 -38.56 19.20
C MET A 1 -8.68 -37.41 20.06
N LYS A 2 -8.99 -37.32 21.37
CA LYS A 2 -8.49 -36.23 22.25
C LYS A 2 -6.96 -36.18 22.45
N LYS A 3 -6.26 -37.32 22.37
CA LYS A 3 -4.82 -37.41 22.65
C LYS A 3 -3.94 -36.75 21.56
N TYR A 4 -4.36 -36.76 20.29
CA TYR A 4 -3.63 -36.17 19.20
C TYR A 4 -3.87 -34.65 19.06
N PHE A 5 -4.96 -34.14 19.60
CA PHE A 5 -5.30 -32.72 19.55
C PHE A 5 -4.27 -31.82 20.27
N TRP A 6 -3.65 -32.32 21.35
CA TRP A 6 -2.57 -31.63 22.05
C TRP A 6 -1.29 -31.59 21.25
N ILE A 7 -0.98 -32.61 20.50
CA ILE A 7 0.21 -32.66 19.65
C ILE A 7 0.15 -31.59 18.58
N TYR A 8 -0.99 -31.44 17.89
CA TYR A 8 -1.16 -30.36 16.89
C TYR A 8 -0.98 -28.96 17.49
N LYS A 9 -1.50 -28.71 18.68
CA LYS A 9 -1.33 -27.44 19.38
C LYS A 9 0.14 -27.15 19.69
N ILE A 10 0.85 -28.15 20.20
CA ILE A 10 2.28 -28.02 20.51
C ILE A 10 3.08 -27.77 19.24
N VAL A 11 2.82 -28.52 18.17
CA VAL A 11 3.50 -28.34 16.88
C VAL A 11 3.27 -26.93 16.33
N ILE A 12 2.02 -26.47 16.29
CA ILE A 12 1.70 -25.11 15.82
C ILE A 12 2.40 -24.06 16.70
N PHE A 13 2.35 -24.22 18.02
CA PHE A 13 3.03 -23.31 18.95
C PHE A 13 4.54 -23.28 18.71
N CYS A 14 5.18 -24.44 18.54
CA CYS A 14 6.63 -24.52 18.25
C CYS A 14 6.99 -23.86 16.91
N ILE A 15 6.15 -24.02 15.88
CA ILE A 15 6.35 -23.37 14.59
C ILE A 15 6.27 -21.85 14.75
N LEU A 16 5.20 -21.33 15.38
CA LEU A 16 5.03 -19.89 15.59
C LEU A 16 6.14 -19.29 16.44
N ALA A 17 6.49 -19.96 17.54
CA ALA A 17 7.58 -19.53 18.42
C ALA A 17 8.93 -19.56 17.68
N GLY A 18 9.18 -20.58 16.86
CA GLY A 18 10.38 -20.69 16.03
C GLY A 18 10.50 -19.54 15.03
N PHE A 19 9.43 -19.23 14.29
CA PHE A 19 9.43 -18.07 13.38
C PHE A 19 9.64 -16.75 14.12
N GLY A 20 8.97 -16.59 15.28
CA GLY A 20 9.14 -15.40 16.12
C GLY A 20 10.59 -15.21 16.58
N LEU A 21 11.21 -16.28 17.11
CA LEU A 21 12.60 -16.25 17.53
C LEU A 21 13.56 -15.94 16.39
N VAL A 22 13.39 -16.59 15.23
CA VAL A 22 14.23 -16.33 14.05
C VAL A 22 14.09 -14.88 13.61
N SER A 23 12.88 -14.31 13.65
CA SER A 23 12.65 -12.90 13.30
C SER A 23 13.40 -11.93 14.21
N LEU A 24 13.53 -12.25 15.50
CA LEU A 24 14.20 -11.39 16.48
C LEU A 24 15.73 -11.46 16.42
N ILE A 25 16.31 -12.62 16.05
CA ILE A 25 17.78 -12.83 16.10
C ILE A 25 18.48 -12.66 14.77
N ARG A 26 17.74 -12.67 13.65
CA ARG A 26 18.35 -12.46 12.33
C ARG A 26 18.77 -10.99 12.12
N PRO A 27 19.75 -10.71 11.25
CA PRO A 27 20.07 -9.35 10.86
C PRO A 27 18.83 -8.63 10.29
N GLN A 28 18.63 -7.38 10.70
CA GLN A 28 17.51 -6.57 10.21
C GLN A 28 17.75 -6.12 8.77
N ASN A 29 16.71 -6.17 7.96
CA ASN A 29 16.71 -5.59 6.62
C ASN A 29 16.34 -4.11 6.72
N ALA A 30 17.11 -3.25 6.05
CA ALA A 30 16.84 -1.81 6.05
C ALA A 30 15.81 -1.40 4.99
N PHE A 31 15.65 -2.21 3.93
CA PHE A 31 14.82 -1.86 2.78
C PHE A 31 14.13 -3.10 2.20
N SER A 32 12.91 -2.94 1.71
CA SER A 32 12.18 -3.96 0.93
C SER A 32 12.20 -3.59 -0.54
N ASP A 33 12.89 -4.39 -1.35
CA ASP A 33 12.87 -4.23 -2.81
C ASP A 33 11.49 -4.52 -3.41
N ASN A 34 10.72 -5.41 -2.79
CA ASN A 34 9.38 -5.77 -3.25
C ASN A 34 8.35 -4.65 -3.04
N GLU A 35 8.46 -3.91 -1.93
CA GLU A 35 7.55 -2.80 -1.61
C GLU A 35 8.15 -1.43 -1.95
N ASN A 36 9.43 -1.41 -2.35
CA ASN A 36 10.17 -0.19 -2.66
C ASN A 36 10.09 0.87 -1.54
N ARG A 37 10.27 0.40 -0.28
CA ARG A 37 10.24 1.26 0.90
C ARG A 37 11.26 0.85 1.97
N PRO A 38 11.70 1.77 2.83
CA PRO A 38 12.45 1.42 4.03
C PRO A 38 11.58 0.57 4.96
N LEU A 39 12.23 -0.37 5.64
CA LEU A 39 11.59 -1.21 6.66
C LEU A 39 11.88 -0.63 8.06
N GLU A 40 10.86 -0.73 8.93
CA GLU A 40 11.00 -0.33 10.33
C GLU A 40 12.03 -1.20 11.05
N GLN A 41 12.86 -0.54 11.86
CA GLN A 41 13.92 -1.18 12.63
C GLN A 41 13.49 -1.31 14.08
N TYR A 42 13.98 -2.36 14.78
CA TYR A 42 13.64 -2.52 16.19
C TYR A 42 14.05 -1.30 16.99
N PRO A 43 13.14 -0.73 17.80
CA PRO A 43 13.42 0.47 18.58
C PRO A 43 14.44 0.20 19.69
N GLU A 44 15.24 1.23 20.01
CA GLU A 44 16.06 1.19 21.21
C GLU A 44 15.17 1.23 22.46
N TRP A 45 15.55 0.41 23.44
CA TRP A 45 14.83 0.38 24.70
C TRP A 45 15.00 1.71 25.45
N LYS A 46 13.89 2.41 25.71
CA LYS A 46 13.82 3.64 26.50
C LYS A 46 12.65 3.54 27.45
N LEU A 47 12.89 3.78 28.75
CA LEU A 47 11.86 3.68 29.80
C LEU A 47 10.64 4.54 29.47
N GLN A 48 10.84 5.75 28.96
CA GLN A 48 9.75 6.65 28.60
C GLN A 48 8.87 6.07 27.47
N GLY A 49 9.48 5.52 26.42
CA GLY A 49 8.76 4.88 25.33
C GLY A 49 7.93 3.67 25.78
N VAL A 50 8.40 2.95 26.80
CA VAL A 50 7.62 1.85 27.42
C VAL A 50 6.42 2.37 28.20
N LEU A 51 6.58 3.51 28.90
CA LEU A 51 5.53 4.10 29.72
C LEU A 51 4.43 4.80 28.90
N ASP A 52 4.80 5.42 27.79
CA ASP A 52 3.86 6.12 26.89
C ASP A 52 3.29 5.22 25.75
N GLY A 53 3.79 3.99 25.61
CA GLY A 53 3.32 3.02 24.65
C GLY A 53 3.98 3.12 23.27
N SER A 54 4.85 4.10 23.02
CA SER A 54 5.51 4.27 21.72
C SER A 54 6.45 3.10 21.41
N PHE A 55 7.19 2.59 22.42
CA PHE A 55 8.06 1.43 22.25
C PHE A 55 7.29 0.19 21.73
N GLN A 56 6.10 -0.08 22.31
CA GLN A 56 5.30 -1.22 21.90
C GLN A 56 4.83 -1.08 20.45
N GLN A 57 4.38 0.11 20.06
CA GLN A 57 3.93 0.38 18.70
C GLN A 57 5.08 0.26 17.68
N ASP A 58 6.23 0.86 17.99
CA ASP A 58 7.40 0.81 17.11
C ASP A 58 7.94 -0.62 17.01
N PHE A 59 7.91 -1.38 18.12
CA PHE A 59 8.31 -2.78 18.14
C PHE A 59 7.38 -3.65 17.29
N ASP A 60 6.06 -3.46 17.37
CA ASP A 60 5.08 -4.23 16.58
C ASP A 60 5.24 -3.94 15.08
N ASN A 61 5.47 -2.67 14.71
CA ASN A 61 5.74 -2.28 13.34
C ASN A 61 7.03 -2.93 12.82
N ALA A 62 8.12 -2.80 13.60
CA ALA A 62 9.41 -3.40 13.26
C ALA A 62 9.33 -4.94 13.20
N PHE A 63 8.63 -5.59 14.12
CA PHE A 63 8.45 -7.04 14.12
C PHE A 63 7.69 -7.52 12.87
N SER A 64 6.66 -6.78 12.45
CA SER A 64 5.92 -7.06 11.24
C SER A 64 6.79 -6.93 9.99
N ASP A 65 7.63 -5.89 9.92
CA ASP A 65 8.53 -5.63 8.80
C ASP A 65 9.72 -6.59 8.78
N GLN A 66 10.22 -7.00 9.94
CA GLN A 66 11.36 -7.90 10.09
C GLN A 66 10.94 -9.37 10.23
N PHE A 67 9.67 -9.72 9.99
CA PHE A 67 9.21 -11.10 10.11
C PHE A 67 9.94 -12.04 9.14
N ALA A 68 10.39 -13.19 9.66
CA ALA A 68 11.16 -14.16 8.87
C ALA A 68 10.36 -14.69 7.67
N GLY A 69 10.91 -14.51 6.45
CA GLY A 69 10.26 -14.94 5.22
C GLY A 69 9.03 -14.10 4.81
N ARG A 70 8.88 -12.87 5.34
CA ARG A 70 7.78 -11.97 5.07
C ARG A 70 7.42 -11.89 3.57
N ASP A 71 8.39 -11.62 2.71
CA ASP A 71 8.18 -11.51 1.26
C ASP A 71 7.66 -12.81 0.65
N SER A 72 8.14 -13.96 1.14
CA SER A 72 7.68 -15.29 0.70
C SER A 72 6.23 -15.54 1.14
N TRP A 73 5.87 -15.13 2.36
CA TRP A 73 4.49 -15.23 2.86
C TRP A 73 3.54 -14.33 2.09
N MET A 74 3.95 -13.10 1.78
CA MET A 74 3.16 -12.17 0.96
C MET A 74 2.98 -12.72 -0.46
N GLY A 75 4.05 -13.22 -1.10
CA GLY A 75 3.98 -13.84 -2.41
C GLY A 75 3.09 -15.08 -2.44
N PHE A 76 3.14 -15.90 -1.39
CA PHE A 76 2.25 -17.06 -1.24
C PHE A 76 0.79 -16.62 -1.09
N SER A 77 0.49 -15.66 -0.20
CA SER A 77 -0.88 -15.12 -0.03
C SER A 77 -1.45 -14.60 -1.35
N THR A 78 -0.69 -13.74 -2.04
CA THR A 78 -1.06 -13.21 -3.36
C THR A 78 -1.32 -14.32 -4.39
N SER A 79 -0.52 -15.39 -4.35
CA SER A 79 -0.68 -16.52 -5.27
C SER A 79 -1.96 -17.30 -4.99
N VAL A 80 -2.31 -17.48 -3.71
CA VAL A 80 -3.56 -18.13 -3.29
C VAL A 80 -4.76 -17.25 -3.68
N GLU A 81 -4.70 -15.95 -3.45
CA GLU A 81 -5.77 -15.02 -3.82
C GLU A 81 -6.02 -15.02 -5.33
N LYS A 82 -4.96 -15.00 -6.14
CA LYS A 82 -5.06 -15.16 -7.60
C LYS A 82 -5.69 -16.49 -8.01
N LEU A 83 -5.31 -17.57 -7.36
CA LEU A 83 -5.85 -18.92 -7.62
C LEU A 83 -7.35 -18.98 -7.27
N LEU A 84 -7.78 -18.29 -6.21
CA LEU A 84 -9.18 -18.16 -5.83
C LEU A 84 -9.99 -17.21 -6.73
N GLY A 85 -9.33 -16.55 -7.68
CA GLY A 85 -9.97 -15.67 -8.66
C GLY A 85 -10.13 -14.23 -8.20
N PHE A 86 -9.52 -13.84 -7.08
CA PHE A 86 -9.52 -12.44 -6.65
C PHE A 86 -8.78 -11.58 -7.67
N ARG A 87 -9.36 -10.42 -7.98
CA ARG A 87 -8.80 -9.42 -8.91
C ARG A 87 -8.44 -8.11 -8.23
N ASP A 88 -8.80 -7.97 -6.98
CA ASP A 88 -8.48 -6.88 -6.07
C ASP A 88 -7.56 -7.45 -4.99
N ILE A 89 -6.26 -7.17 -5.07
CA ILE A 89 -5.25 -7.74 -4.18
C ILE A 89 -4.37 -6.59 -3.67
N GLY A 90 -4.49 -6.29 -2.38
CA GLY A 90 -3.82 -5.15 -1.77
C GLY A 90 -4.18 -3.86 -2.48
N ASP A 91 -3.15 -3.11 -2.92
CA ASP A 91 -3.31 -1.82 -3.59
C ASP A 91 -3.32 -1.93 -5.12
N VAL A 92 -3.61 -3.11 -5.66
CA VAL A 92 -3.54 -3.37 -7.10
C VAL A 92 -4.77 -4.10 -7.61
N TYR A 93 -5.32 -3.63 -8.73
CA TYR A 93 -6.26 -4.38 -9.53
C TYR A 93 -5.56 -5.22 -10.58
N LEU A 94 -5.91 -6.52 -10.64
CA LEU A 94 -5.48 -7.43 -11.69
C LEU A 94 -6.46 -7.34 -12.86
N GLY A 95 -6.11 -6.55 -13.85
CA GLY A 95 -6.90 -6.34 -15.06
C GLY A 95 -6.83 -7.51 -16.04
N LYS A 96 -7.52 -7.35 -17.17
CA LYS A 96 -7.43 -8.27 -18.30
C LYS A 96 -6.06 -8.18 -18.96
N ASP A 97 -5.70 -9.19 -19.73
CA ASP A 97 -4.47 -9.25 -20.54
C ASP A 97 -3.19 -8.95 -19.72
N ASN A 98 -3.16 -9.37 -18.45
CA ASN A 98 -2.07 -9.17 -17.50
C ASN A 98 -1.73 -7.70 -17.18
N TYR A 99 -2.68 -6.78 -17.36
CA TYR A 99 -2.51 -5.42 -16.88
C TYR A 99 -2.64 -5.35 -15.35
N TYR A 100 -1.84 -4.49 -14.75
CA TYR A 100 -1.88 -4.17 -13.33
C TYR A 100 -2.16 -2.69 -13.18
N PHE A 101 -3.14 -2.35 -12.37
CA PHE A 101 -3.53 -0.96 -12.12
C PHE A 101 -3.40 -0.64 -10.65
N ALA A 102 -2.79 0.49 -10.33
CA ALA A 102 -2.83 0.98 -8.95
C ALA A 102 -4.29 1.22 -8.55
N LYS A 103 -4.67 0.75 -7.37
CA LYS A 103 -5.99 0.98 -6.81
C LYS A 103 -6.04 2.39 -6.26
N THR A 104 -6.85 3.23 -6.89
CA THR A 104 -7.08 4.59 -6.44
C THR A 104 -8.59 4.81 -6.43
N THR A 105 -9.16 4.86 -5.25
CA THR A 105 -10.59 5.09 -5.04
C THR A 105 -10.88 6.58 -4.82
N GLN A 106 -12.16 6.96 -4.78
CA GLN A 106 -12.54 8.35 -4.48
C GLN A 106 -12.11 8.78 -3.08
N GLU A 107 -12.02 7.84 -2.13
CA GLU A 107 -11.61 8.09 -0.75
C GLU A 107 -10.11 8.41 -0.63
N ASP A 108 -9.30 7.94 -1.58
CA ASP A 108 -7.85 8.19 -1.63
C ASP A 108 -7.53 9.60 -2.17
N ILE A 109 -8.52 10.30 -2.71
CA ILE A 109 -8.34 11.65 -3.28
C ILE A 109 -8.51 12.71 -2.19
N ASP A 110 -7.42 13.39 -1.84
CA ASP A 110 -7.47 14.59 -1.02
C ASP A 110 -7.97 15.78 -1.86
N GLN A 111 -9.29 15.94 -1.89
CA GLN A 111 -9.96 16.99 -2.66
C GLN A 111 -9.48 18.39 -2.27
N LYS A 112 -9.17 18.62 -1.01
CA LYS A 112 -8.69 19.92 -0.52
C LYS A 112 -7.32 20.26 -1.10
N ASN A 113 -6.39 19.31 -1.04
CA ASN A 113 -5.05 19.49 -1.61
C ASN A 113 -5.10 19.56 -3.13
N TYR A 114 -5.97 18.80 -3.78
CA TYR A 114 -6.20 18.88 -5.21
C TYR A 114 -6.61 20.28 -5.65
N LEU A 115 -7.65 20.87 -5.06
CA LEU A 115 -8.12 22.22 -5.35
C LEU A 115 -7.05 23.30 -5.03
N GLN A 116 -6.34 23.11 -3.94
CA GLN A 116 -5.26 24.04 -3.58
C GLN A 116 -4.13 24.02 -4.62
N ASN A 117 -3.76 22.84 -5.12
CA ASN A 117 -2.76 22.69 -6.15
C ASN A 117 -3.22 23.33 -7.48
N LEU A 118 -4.48 23.16 -7.87
CA LEU A 118 -5.03 23.83 -9.06
C LEU A 118 -4.93 25.35 -8.95
N ARG A 119 -5.27 25.94 -7.80
CA ARG A 119 -5.13 27.38 -7.58
C ARG A 119 -3.68 27.87 -7.65
N TYR A 120 -2.73 27.07 -7.19
CA TYR A 120 -1.31 27.42 -7.38
C TYR A 120 -0.90 27.38 -8.84
N VAL A 121 -1.41 26.42 -9.59
CA VAL A 121 -1.16 26.30 -11.04
C VAL A 121 -1.80 27.47 -11.79
N GLU A 122 -3.03 27.87 -11.48
CA GLU A 122 -3.72 29.06 -11.97
C GLU A 122 -2.88 30.31 -11.70
N TYR A 123 -2.48 30.55 -10.46
CA TYR A 123 -1.63 31.68 -10.08
C TYR A 123 -0.29 31.72 -10.87
N LEU A 124 0.36 30.56 -11.07
CA LEU A 124 1.57 30.47 -11.87
C LEU A 124 1.31 30.79 -13.35
N GLY A 125 0.18 30.35 -13.89
CA GLY A 125 -0.28 30.66 -15.24
C GLY A 125 -0.47 32.14 -15.44
N GLU A 126 -1.18 32.83 -14.55
CA GLU A 126 -1.38 34.26 -14.57
C GLU A 126 -0.07 35.06 -14.54
N LYS A 127 0.86 34.68 -13.65
CA LYS A 127 2.19 35.30 -13.51
C LYS A 127 3.08 35.12 -14.74
N ASN A 128 2.87 34.09 -15.53
CA ASN A 128 3.65 33.69 -16.68
C ASN A 128 2.78 33.60 -17.94
N ALA A 129 1.83 34.50 -18.10
CA ALA A 129 0.87 34.50 -19.19
C ALA A 129 1.54 34.31 -20.56
N GLY A 130 1.04 33.34 -21.33
CA GLY A 130 1.57 32.96 -22.64
C GLY A 130 2.87 32.12 -22.62
N LYS A 131 3.40 31.78 -21.45
CA LYS A 131 4.62 30.94 -21.29
C LYS A 131 4.37 29.63 -20.52
N THR A 132 3.16 29.44 -19.97
CA THR A 132 2.81 28.26 -19.19
C THR A 132 1.89 27.36 -20.01
N GLN A 133 2.23 26.10 -20.09
CA GLN A 133 1.36 25.05 -20.63
C GLN A 133 1.17 23.99 -19.56
N ILE A 134 -0.06 23.52 -19.39
CA ILE A 134 -0.42 22.51 -18.41
C ILE A 134 -0.89 21.27 -19.16
N LEU A 135 -0.30 20.13 -18.83
CA LEU A 135 -0.71 18.82 -19.35
C LEU A 135 -1.21 17.97 -18.18
N LEU A 136 -2.50 17.70 -18.15
CA LEU A 136 -3.11 16.75 -17.22
C LEU A 136 -3.11 15.35 -17.86
N ALA A 137 -2.12 14.53 -17.52
CA ALA A 137 -2.03 13.17 -18.02
C ALA A 137 -2.97 12.22 -17.24
N PRO A 138 -3.86 11.49 -17.91
CA PRO A 138 -4.71 10.50 -17.25
C PRO A 138 -3.90 9.30 -16.77
N SER A 139 -4.37 8.68 -15.67
CA SER A 139 -3.78 7.43 -15.20
C SER A 139 -4.10 6.28 -16.18
N PRO A 140 -3.27 5.22 -16.21
CA PRO A 140 -3.53 4.05 -17.06
C PRO A 140 -4.93 3.45 -16.87
N ALA A 141 -5.45 3.44 -15.64
CA ALA A 141 -6.79 2.91 -15.34
C ALA A 141 -7.92 3.76 -15.96
N VAL A 142 -7.71 5.07 -16.12
CA VAL A 142 -8.68 5.95 -16.80
C VAL A 142 -8.67 5.73 -18.31
N VAL A 143 -7.50 5.49 -18.89
CA VAL A 143 -7.36 5.26 -20.33
C VAL A 143 -7.82 3.85 -20.74
N LEU A 144 -7.52 2.86 -19.93
CA LEU A 144 -7.75 1.43 -20.21
C LEU A 144 -8.87 0.85 -19.34
N GLN A 145 -9.98 1.56 -19.22
CA GLN A 145 -11.13 1.15 -18.39
C GLN A 145 -11.69 -0.23 -18.79
N ASP A 146 -11.61 -0.59 -20.05
CA ASP A 146 -12.04 -1.89 -20.57
C ASP A 146 -11.18 -3.06 -20.04
N LYS A 147 -9.99 -2.77 -19.55
CA LYS A 147 -9.06 -3.74 -18.97
C LYS A 147 -9.22 -3.87 -17.45
N LEU A 148 -9.87 -2.94 -16.79
CA LEU A 148 -10.14 -3.03 -15.35
C LEU A 148 -11.06 -4.23 -15.03
N PRO A 149 -10.97 -4.81 -13.81
CA PRO A 149 -11.96 -5.77 -13.34
C PRO A 149 -13.35 -5.16 -13.34
N GLN A 150 -14.37 -6.00 -13.60
CA GLN A 150 -15.75 -5.53 -13.54
C GLN A 150 -16.07 -4.97 -12.15
N LYS A 151 -16.68 -3.77 -12.13
CA LYS A 151 -17.06 -3.07 -10.90
C LYS A 151 -15.89 -2.70 -9.97
N ALA A 152 -14.65 -2.63 -10.48
CA ALA A 152 -13.55 -2.10 -9.70
C ALA A 152 -13.83 -0.63 -9.32
N PRO A 153 -13.93 -0.29 -8.02
CA PRO A 153 -14.09 1.10 -7.63
C PRO A 153 -12.87 1.92 -8.08
N TYR A 154 -13.13 3.07 -8.70
CA TYR A 154 -12.08 3.99 -9.12
C TYR A 154 -12.57 5.43 -8.96
N TYR A 155 -11.65 6.39 -8.78
CA TYR A 155 -12.03 7.79 -8.64
C TYR A 155 -12.67 8.35 -9.91
N ASP A 156 -13.53 9.37 -9.77
CA ASP A 156 -14.16 10.04 -10.88
C ASP A 156 -13.18 11.03 -11.55
N ALA A 157 -12.34 10.49 -12.42
CA ALA A 157 -11.37 11.28 -13.15
C ALA A 157 -12.01 12.31 -14.08
N LYS A 158 -13.19 12.01 -14.64
CA LYS A 158 -13.90 12.93 -15.52
C LYS A 158 -14.30 14.19 -14.76
N ALA A 159 -14.93 14.05 -13.61
CA ALA A 159 -15.30 15.18 -12.76
C ALA A 159 -14.07 16.01 -12.35
N MET A 160 -12.96 15.36 -12.02
CA MET A 160 -11.72 16.07 -11.68
C MET A 160 -11.15 16.87 -12.89
N TYR A 161 -11.18 16.32 -14.09
CA TYR A 161 -10.73 17.05 -15.28
C TYR A 161 -11.63 18.23 -15.63
N GLU A 162 -12.96 18.07 -15.53
CA GLU A 162 -13.93 19.13 -15.73
C GLU A 162 -13.74 20.29 -14.72
N GLU A 163 -13.46 19.96 -13.47
CA GLU A 163 -13.15 20.91 -12.40
C GLU A 163 -11.83 21.65 -12.69
N ALA A 164 -10.80 20.92 -13.11
CA ALA A 164 -9.51 21.53 -13.49
C ALA A 164 -9.65 22.46 -14.70
N ASP A 165 -10.39 22.07 -15.74
CA ASP A 165 -10.64 22.88 -16.92
C ASP A 165 -11.37 24.17 -16.55
N THR A 166 -12.36 24.08 -15.66
CA THR A 166 -13.13 25.24 -15.17
C THR A 166 -12.27 26.24 -14.40
N LEU A 167 -11.28 25.76 -13.63
CA LEU A 167 -10.40 26.62 -12.83
C LEU A 167 -9.21 27.17 -13.61
N LEU A 168 -8.79 26.50 -14.67
CA LEU A 168 -7.57 26.86 -15.42
C LEU A 168 -7.86 27.53 -16.76
N SER A 169 -9.13 27.65 -17.15
CA SER A 169 -9.58 28.38 -18.36
C SER A 169 -9.75 29.86 -18.06
#